data_ebe7d327e1c2c6bdf7f8ccce66bc3298
#
_entry.id   ebe7d327e1c2c6bdf7f8ccce66bc3298
#
_cell.length_a   1.000
_cell.length_b   1.000
_cell.length_c   1.000
_cell.angle_alpha   90.00
_cell.angle_beta   90.00
_cell.angle_gamma   90.00
#
_symmetry.space_group_name_H-M   'P 1'
#
loop_
_entity.id
_entity.type
_entity.pdbx_description
1 polymer ?
#
loop_
_entity_poly.entity_id
_entity_poly.type
_entity_poly.pdbx_seq_one_letter_code
_entity_poly.pdbx_strand_id
1 'polypeptide(L)'
;MIKIVLAFVSLLFCYGAYSQSGSQGPGRSGGEATKNANQNKKVAKITDYLIISHQNDTTYVDTTLTIKKEYKFNYLRRDEFGLLPFSNMGQTYNSLTYDFESTSLMPSFGARARHFNYMEVEDISYYRVPTPLTELLYKSAFEQGQLADSFFTLNTSPQFNFSIAYKGLRSLGKYQHILTSTGNFRFTANYRTKNNRYFVRTHIITQDLMNQENGGLQDTSVDNFESGEPEFRDRSILEVNFENAENILVG
;
A
#
# COMPACT_ATOMS: atom_id res chain seq x y z
N MET A 1 4.04 -18.75 12.46
CA MET A 1 4.81 -17.60 11.99
C MET A 1 4.22 -16.26 12.42
N ILE A 2 2.92 -16.03 12.28
CA ILE A 2 2.24 -14.76 12.67
C ILE A 2 2.49 -14.35 14.13
N LYS A 3 2.53 -15.31 15.07
CA LYS A 3 2.78 -15.02 16.50
C LYS A 3 4.19 -14.48 16.80
N ILE A 4 5.19 -14.83 15.98
CA ILE A 4 6.57 -14.36 16.15
C ILE A 4 6.72 -12.95 15.59
N VAL A 5 6.05 -12.63 14.50
CA VAL A 5 6.04 -11.28 13.90
C VAL A 5 5.33 -10.29 14.82
N LEU A 6 4.21 -10.68 15.43
CA LEU A 6 3.49 -9.87 16.43
C LEU A 6 4.36 -9.59 17.67
N ALA A 7 5.14 -10.57 18.14
CA ALA A 7 6.05 -10.40 19.26
C ALA A 7 7.21 -9.43 18.93
N PHE A 8 7.73 -9.44 17.71
CA PHE A 8 8.77 -8.51 17.27
C PHE A 8 8.24 -7.08 17.12
N VAL A 9 7.02 -6.91 16.61
CA VAL A 9 6.37 -5.60 16.49
C VAL A 9 6.05 -5.03 17.88
N SER A 10 5.60 -5.85 18.85
CA SER A 10 5.33 -5.39 20.20
C SER A 10 6.60 -4.99 20.96
N LEU A 11 7.73 -5.66 20.72
CA LEU A 11 9.03 -5.29 21.29
C LEU A 11 9.55 -3.94 20.77
N LEU A 12 9.33 -3.61 19.51
CA LEU A 12 9.68 -2.30 18.93
C LEU A 12 8.86 -1.16 19.53
N PHE A 13 7.60 -1.39 19.87
CA PHE A 13 6.74 -0.40 20.53
C PHE A 13 7.10 -0.16 22.00
N CYS A 14 7.63 -1.15 22.73
CA CYS A 14 8.02 -0.99 24.12
C CYS A 14 9.27 -0.12 24.31
N TYR A 15 10.16 -0.04 23.36
CA TYR A 15 11.35 0.83 23.45
C TYR A 15 11.05 2.33 23.24
N GLY A 16 9.92 2.68 22.63
CA GLY A 16 9.51 4.07 22.41
C GLY A 16 8.82 4.75 23.61
N ALA A 17 8.38 3.99 24.63
CA ALA A 17 7.54 4.51 25.71
C ALA A 17 8.31 5.07 26.93
N TYR A 18 9.64 5.00 26.96
CA TYR A 18 10.43 5.45 28.12
C TYR A 18 10.91 6.89 28.08
N SER A 19 10.45 7.71 27.18
CA SER A 19 11.00 9.08 26.99
C SER A 19 10.04 10.21 27.35
N GLN A 20 9.03 10.04 28.21
CA GLN A 20 8.28 11.19 28.74
C GLN A 20 7.79 10.92 30.17
N SER A 21 8.64 11.12 31.13
CA SER A 21 8.29 11.39 32.51
C SER A 21 9.12 12.55 33.01
N GLY A 22 8.67 13.76 32.71
CA GLY A 22 9.18 14.99 33.26
C GLY A 22 8.28 15.46 34.39
N SER A 23 8.68 15.21 35.64
CA SER A 23 8.04 15.76 36.83
C SER A 23 8.28 17.28 36.88
N GLN A 24 7.22 18.06 36.98
CA GLN A 24 7.28 19.47 37.36
C GLN A 24 7.53 19.56 38.88
N GLY A 25 8.65 20.16 39.26
CA GLY A 25 8.92 20.63 40.62
C GLY A 25 9.22 22.12 40.58
N PRO A 26 8.90 22.89 41.63
CA PRO A 26 8.91 24.36 41.58
C PRO A 26 10.27 24.98 41.86
N GLY A 27 10.56 25.97 41.08
CA GLY A 27 11.46 27.09 41.17
C GLY A 27 12.74 27.05 41.97
N ARG A 28 13.86 27.30 41.29
CA ARG A 28 14.96 28.12 41.83
C ARG A 28 15.72 28.83 40.72
N SER A 29 15.97 30.13 40.98
CA SER A 29 16.63 31.11 40.16
C SER A 29 18.11 30.81 39.85
N GLY A 30 18.56 31.23 38.69
CA GLY A 30 19.93 31.74 38.45
C GLY A 30 20.93 30.68 37.96
N GLY A 31 21.17 30.70 36.66
CA GLY A 31 22.31 30.05 36.03
C GLY A 31 22.22 30.31 34.53
N GLU A 32 23.10 31.19 34.02
CA GLU A 32 23.28 31.38 32.59
C GLU A 32 23.59 30.06 31.92
N ALA A 33 22.59 29.45 31.32
CA ALA A 33 22.81 28.29 30.47
C ALA A 33 23.27 28.76 29.09
N THR A 34 24.47 28.43 28.80
CA THR A 34 25.23 28.56 27.57
C THR A 34 24.34 28.32 26.34
N LYS A 35 23.98 29.40 25.66
CA LYS A 35 23.47 29.37 24.30
C LYS A 35 24.62 29.00 23.35
N ASN A 36 24.89 27.75 23.14
CA ASN A 36 25.71 27.29 22.03
C ASN A 36 25.39 25.84 21.65
N ALA A 37 24.24 25.67 20.98
CA ALA A 37 23.99 24.52 20.13
C ALA A 37 23.10 24.94 18.95
N ASN A 38 23.46 26.04 18.33
CA ASN A 38 22.95 26.35 17.00
C ASN A 38 23.81 25.59 15.99
N GLN A 39 23.78 24.26 16.06
CA GLN A 39 24.17 23.44 14.93
C GLN A 39 23.18 23.78 13.83
N ASN A 40 23.68 24.38 12.75
CA ASN A 40 22.96 24.54 11.47
C ASN A 40 22.49 23.18 11.01
N LYS A 41 21.38 22.70 11.57
CA LYS A 41 20.74 21.46 11.14
C LYS A 41 20.19 21.77 9.77
N LYS A 42 20.91 21.37 8.72
CA LYS A 42 20.48 21.55 7.33
C LYS A 42 19.06 20.99 7.22
N VAL A 43 18.09 21.87 6.96
CA VAL A 43 16.72 21.47 6.76
C VAL A 43 16.67 20.58 5.51
N ALA A 44 16.16 19.37 5.67
CA ALA A 44 16.03 18.43 4.58
C ALA A 44 15.07 18.99 3.51
N LYS A 45 15.47 18.92 2.26
CA LYS A 45 14.63 19.30 1.12
C LYS A 45 13.87 18.06 0.62
N ILE A 46 12.76 18.28 -0.07
CA ILE A 46 11.99 17.18 -0.69
C ILE A 46 12.85 16.35 -1.64
N THR A 47 13.77 16.98 -2.35
CA THR A 47 14.72 16.34 -3.25
C THR A 47 15.74 15.42 -2.57
N ASP A 48 15.81 15.43 -1.25
CA ASP A 48 16.68 14.54 -0.48
C ASP A 48 15.98 13.20 -0.16
N TYR A 49 14.66 13.13 -0.39
CA TYR A 49 13.84 11.92 -0.19
C TYR A 49 13.75 11.14 -1.50
N LEU A 50 14.60 10.17 -1.65
CA LEU A 50 14.77 9.44 -2.90
C LEU A 50 14.00 8.13 -2.91
N ILE A 51 13.33 7.86 -4.05
CA ILE A 51 12.80 6.57 -4.43
C ILE A 51 13.69 6.03 -5.55
N ILE A 52 14.16 4.82 -5.41
CA ILE A 52 15.09 4.18 -6.34
C ILE A 52 14.40 2.96 -6.92
N SER A 53 14.22 2.93 -8.24
CA SER A 53 13.61 1.80 -8.94
C SER A 53 14.53 0.59 -9.01
N HIS A 54 13.99 -0.53 -9.46
CA HIS A 54 14.76 -1.73 -9.80
C HIS A 54 15.87 -1.43 -10.83
N GLN A 55 15.61 -0.57 -11.81
CA GLN A 55 16.55 -0.18 -12.88
C GLN A 55 17.55 0.89 -12.46
N ASN A 56 17.55 1.33 -11.19
CA ASN A 56 18.36 2.43 -10.63
C ASN A 56 17.89 3.84 -10.98
N ASP A 57 16.75 4.00 -11.60
CA ASP A 57 16.18 5.32 -11.78
C ASP A 57 15.79 5.92 -10.45
N THR A 58 16.06 7.20 -10.30
CA THR A 58 15.84 7.89 -9.04
C THR A 58 14.78 8.97 -9.21
N THR A 59 13.72 8.87 -8.43
CA THR A 59 12.67 9.87 -8.31
C THR A 59 12.57 10.38 -6.88
N TYR A 60 11.75 11.41 -6.67
CA TYR A 60 11.58 12.02 -5.35
C TYR A 60 10.23 11.64 -4.75
N VAL A 61 10.20 11.51 -3.42
CA VAL A 61 8.95 11.32 -2.71
C VAL A 61 8.09 12.57 -2.87
N ASP A 62 6.85 12.38 -3.31
CA ASP A 62 5.85 13.43 -3.38
C ASP A 62 5.03 13.45 -2.10
N THR A 63 5.22 14.48 -1.28
CA THR A 63 4.50 14.68 -0.02
C THR A 63 3.33 15.67 -0.14
N THR A 64 3.00 16.13 -1.35
CA THR A 64 1.89 17.06 -1.55
C THR A 64 0.56 16.38 -1.26
N LEU A 65 -0.34 17.12 -0.60
CA LEU A 65 -1.72 16.70 -0.30
C LEU A 65 -2.73 17.59 -1.04
N THR A 66 -2.38 18.00 -2.25
CA THR A 66 -3.25 18.86 -3.07
C THR A 66 -4.25 18.03 -3.85
N ILE A 67 -5.36 18.66 -4.25
CA ILE A 67 -6.39 18.06 -5.12
C ILE A 67 -5.82 17.52 -6.43
N LYS A 68 -4.70 18.05 -6.89
CA LYS A 68 -4.01 17.56 -8.09
C LYS A 68 -3.51 16.13 -7.99
N LYS A 69 -3.44 15.57 -6.78
CA LYS A 69 -3.00 14.21 -6.49
C LYS A 69 -4.17 13.25 -6.22
N GLU A 70 -5.41 13.74 -6.25
CA GLU A 70 -6.61 12.97 -5.91
C GLU A 70 -6.74 11.68 -6.74
N TYR A 71 -6.36 11.71 -8.02
CA TYR A 71 -6.41 10.56 -8.91
C TYR A 71 -5.53 9.37 -8.46
N LYS A 72 -4.60 9.57 -7.52
CA LYS A 72 -3.77 8.51 -6.92
C LYS A 72 -4.33 7.97 -5.60
N PHE A 73 -5.43 8.51 -5.07
CA PHE A 73 -6.06 8.04 -3.84
C PHE A 73 -7.09 6.94 -4.10
N ASN A 74 -6.69 5.97 -4.91
CA ASN A 74 -7.43 4.76 -5.24
C ASN A 74 -6.76 3.51 -4.65
N TYR A 75 -7.36 2.34 -4.87
CA TYR A 75 -6.83 1.07 -4.40
C TYR A 75 -5.42 0.78 -4.96
N LEU A 76 -5.19 1.10 -6.23
CA LEU A 76 -3.90 0.84 -6.88
C LEU A 76 -2.82 1.88 -6.55
N ARG A 77 -3.18 3.01 -5.96
CA ARG A 77 -2.28 4.13 -5.66
C ARG A 77 -1.60 4.73 -6.88
N ARG A 78 -2.24 4.63 -8.01
CA ARG A 78 -1.75 5.14 -9.30
C ARG A 78 -2.89 5.70 -10.15
N ASP A 79 -2.55 6.30 -11.29
CA ASP A 79 -3.53 6.66 -12.31
C ASP A 79 -4.21 5.40 -12.83
N GLU A 80 -5.53 5.37 -12.77
CA GLU A 80 -6.37 4.25 -13.19
C GLU A 80 -7.39 4.63 -14.28
N PHE A 81 -7.28 5.81 -14.89
CA PHE A 81 -8.22 6.24 -15.93
C PHE A 81 -8.27 5.29 -17.13
N GLY A 82 -7.19 4.59 -17.43
CA GLY A 82 -7.15 3.55 -18.47
C GLY A 82 -7.64 2.18 -18.02
N LEU A 83 -8.20 2.05 -16.81
CA LEU A 83 -8.63 0.79 -16.22
C LEU A 83 -10.11 0.83 -15.88
N LEU A 84 -10.83 -0.23 -16.26
CA LEU A 84 -12.23 -0.43 -15.86
C LEU A 84 -12.27 -1.43 -14.69
N PRO A 85 -12.63 -1.00 -13.46
CA PRO A 85 -12.76 -1.89 -12.32
C PRO A 85 -13.98 -2.79 -12.44
N PHE A 86 -13.90 -3.97 -11.86
CA PHE A 86 -15.08 -4.81 -11.60
C PHE A 86 -15.90 -4.23 -10.43
N SER A 87 -17.00 -4.88 -10.09
CA SER A 87 -18.04 -4.34 -9.21
C SER A 87 -17.60 -4.12 -7.77
N ASN A 88 -16.55 -4.81 -7.30
CA ASN A 88 -16.04 -4.66 -5.93
C ASN A 88 -14.61 -4.16 -5.91
N MET A 89 -14.29 -3.37 -4.89
CA MET A 89 -12.93 -2.87 -4.66
C MET A 89 -11.98 -4.05 -4.38
N GLY A 90 -10.83 -4.06 -5.05
CA GLY A 90 -9.85 -5.14 -4.92
C GLY A 90 -10.04 -6.30 -5.88
N GLN A 91 -11.14 -6.34 -6.63
CA GLN A 91 -11.27 -7.22 -7.78
C GLN A 91 -10.31 -6.82 -8.90
N THR A 92 -10.31 -7.61 -9.96
CA THR A 92 -9.52 -7.38 -11.17
C THR A 92 -9.97 -6.11 -11.91
N TYR A 93 -9.19 -5.74 -12.90
CA TYR A 93 -9.47 -4.62 -13.80
C TYR A 93 -9.40 -5.08 -15.26
N ASN A 94 -10.20 -4.48 -16.12
CA ASN A 94 -10.00 -4.56 -17.56
C ASN A 94 -9.19 -3.34 -18.02
N SER A 95 -8.12 -3.58 -18.78
CA SER A 95 -7.39 -2.49 -19.43
C SER A 95 -8.19 -2.00 -20.63
N LEU A 96 -8.41 -0.69 -20.70
CA LEU A 96 -9.03 0.01 -21.83
C LEU A 96 -7.99 0.47 -22.87
N THR A 97 -6.72 0.38 -22.50
CA THR A 97 -5.58 0.78 -23.33
C THR A 97 -4.71 -0.42 -23.64
N TYR A 98 -4.04 -0.38 -24.79
CA TYR A 98 -3.03 -1.37 -25.14
C TYR A 98 -1.64 -0.77 -24.87
N ASP A 99 -0.78 -1.55 -24.19
CA ASP A 99 0.61 -1.18 -23.95
C ASP A 99 1.49 -1.66 -25.10
N PHE A 100 2.00 -0.72 -25.88
CA PHE A 100 2.92 -0.98 -26.99
C PHE A 100 4.38 -1.15 -26.53
N GLU A 101 4.68 -0.82 -25.28
CA GLU A 101 6.04 -0.93 -24.70
C GLU A 101 6.28 -2.28 -24.02
N SER A 102 5.27 -3.16 -24.01
CA SER A 102 5.38 -4.49 -23.41
C SER A 102 6.49 -5.29 -24.11
N THR A 103 7.48 -5.72 -23.34
CA THR A 103 8.61 -6.55 -23.79
C THR A 103 8.36 -8.04 -23.60
N SER A 104 7.23 -8.43 -23.03
CA SER A 104 6.89 -9.83 -22.82
C SER A 104 6.53 -10.51 -24.14
N LEU A 105 7.21 -11.59 -24.48
CA LEU A 105 6.90 -12.43 -25.64
C LEU A 105 5.61 -13.23 -25.47
N MET A 106 5.21 -13.47 -24.22
CA MET A 106 4.01 -14.23 -23.89
C MET A 106 2.99 -13.32 -23.24
N PRO A 107 1.71 -13.42 -23.60
CA PRO A 107 0.68 -12.68 -22.91
C PRO A 107 0.53 -13.16 -21.46
N SER A 108 0.24 -12.24 -20.56
CA SER A 108 -0.20 -12.59 -19.21
C SER A 108 -1.52 -13.35 -19.26
N PHE A 109 -1.72 -14.34 -18.40
CA PHE A 109 -2.94 -15.14 -18.36
C PHE A 109 -3.38 -15.44 -16.92
N GLY A 110 -4.62 -15.90 -16.77
CA GLY A 110 -5.23 -16.18 -15.47
C GLY A 110 -5.50 -14.91 -14.64
N ALA A 111 -5.68 -15.08 -13.35
CA ALA A 111 -5.96 -13.99 -12.41
C ALA A 111 -4.87 -12.92 -12.43
N ARG A 112 -3.62 -13.31 -12.59
CA ARG A 112 -2.45 -12.41 -12.64
C ARG A 112 -2.52 -11.38 -13.78
N ALA A 113 -3.13 -11.73 -14.90
CA ALA A 113 -3.27 -10.84 -16.06
C ALA A 113 -4.04 -9.55 -15.75
N ARG A 114 -4.90 -9.56 -14.72
CA ARG A 114 -5.83 -8.48 -14.39
C ARG A 114 -5.70 -7.98 -12.95
N HIS A 115 -4.80 -8.56 -12.18
CA HIS A 115 -4.50 -8.14 -10.81
C HIS A 115 -3.37 -7.11 -10.78
N PHE A 116 -3.69 -5.87 -11.07
CA PHE A 116 -2.73 -4.77 -11.10
C PHE A 116 -2.14 -4.40 -9.73
N ASN A 117 -2.62 -4.99 -8.65
CA ASN A 117 -2.05 -4.82 -7.32
C ASN A 117 -1.00 -5.91 -6.97
N TYR A 118 -0.88 -6.95 -7.78
CA TYR A 118 0.18 -7.93 -7.63
C TYR A 118 1.52 -7.28 -7.99
N MET A 119 2.48 -7.40 -7.09
CA MET A 119 3.81 -6.79 -7.27
C MET A 119 4.80 -7.82 -7.78
N GLU A 120 5.47 -7.47 -8.83
CA GLU A 120 6.65 -8.18 -9.35
C GLU A 120 7.94 -7.51 -8.87
N VAL A 121 9.08 -8.10 -9.19
CA VAL A 121 10.39 -7.57 -8.77
C VAL A 121 10.61 -6.15 -9.32
N GLU A 122 10.11 -5.88 -10.51
CA GLU A 122 10.21 -4.61 -11.21
C GLU A 122 9.41 -3.48 -10.52
N ASP A 123 8.35 -3.84 -9.78
CA ASP A 123 7.51 -2.90 -9.04
C ASP A 123 8.12 -2.46 -7.71
N ILE A 124 9.24 -3.10 -7.30
CA ILE A 124 9.84 -2.85 -6.01
C ILE A 124 10.70 -1.60 -6.05
N SER A 125 10.38 -0.69 -5.16
CA SER A 125 11.16 0.53 -4.94
C SER A 125 11.95 0.46 -3.65
N TYR A 126 13.14 1.04 -3.66
CA TYR A 126 14.01 1.22 -2.51
C TYR A 126 14.10 2.70 -2.16
N TYR A 127 14.46 3.00 -0.94
CA TYR A 127 14.36 4.37 -0.45
C TYR A 127 15.67 4.83 0.13
N ARG A 128 15.81 6.17 0.17
CA ARG A 128 16.85 6.85 0.92
C ARG A 128 16.30 8.18 1.39
N VAL A 129 16.22 8.36 2.70
CA VAL A 129 15.56 9.51 3.30
C VAL A 129 16.44 10.17 4.35
N PRO A 130 16.48 11.51 4.42
CA PRO A 130 17.27 12.21 5.43
C PRO A 130 16.67 12.13 6.83
N THR A 131 15.36 11.97 6.94
CA THR A 131 14.60 11.77 8.18
C THR A 131 13.62 10.63 8.00
N PRO A 132 13.14 10.00 9.09
CA PRO A 132 12.09 8.99 8.99
C PRO A 132 10.87 9.52 8.25
N LEU A 133 10.32 8.71 7.36
CA LEU A 133 9.12 9.02 6.62
C LEU A 133 8.07 7.95 6.87
N THR A 134 6.86 8.38 7.19
CA THR A 134 5.70 7.52 7.36
C THR A 134 4.57 8.01 6.48
N GLU A 135 3.93 7.11 5.76
CA GLU A 135 2.70 7.37 5.03
C GLU A 135 1.62 6.39 5.50
N LEU A 136 0.45 6.92 5.84
CA LEU A 136 -0.70 6.13 6.24
C LEU A 136 -1.90 6.56 5.41
N LEU A 137 -2.51 5.61 4.73
CA LEU A 137 -3.76 5.79 4.01
C LEU A 137 -4.80 4.83 4.56
N TYR A 138 -5.96 5.35 4.91
CA TYR A 138 -7.14 4.56 5.21
C TYR A 138 -8.29 5.05 4.35
N LYS A 139 -8.98 4.14 3.72
CA LYS A 139 -10.17 4.41 2.90
C LYS A 139 -11.24 3.38 3.18
N SER A 140 -12.46 3.85 3.43
CA SER A 140 -13.63 3.00 3.46
C SER A 140 -14.33 3.03 2.10
N ALA A 141 -14.94 1.92 1.72
CA ALA A 141 -15.83 1.82 0.59
C ALA A 141 -17.19 1.27 1.02
N PHE A 142 -18.19 1.44 0.18
CA PHE A 142 -19.51 0.86 0.44
C PHE A 142 -19.40 -0.67 0.61
N GLU A 143 -20.39 -1.25 1.27
CA GLU A 143 -20.50 -2.70 1.52
C GLU A 143 -19.32 -3.26 2.33
N GLN A 144 -19.04 -2.61 3.47
CA GLN A 144 -18.03 -3.01 4.43
C GLN A 144 -16.61 -3.07 3.85
N GLY A 145 -16.34 -2.27 2.83
CA GLY A 145 -15.00 -2.16 2.24
C GLY A 145 -14.07 -1.33 3.13
N GLN A 146 -12.87 -1.87 3.40
CA GLN A 146 -11.82 -1.20 4.17
C GLN A 146 -10.48 -1.43 3.48
N LEU A 147 -9.78 -0.34 3.19
CA LEU A 147 -8.41 -0.31 2.71
C LEU A 147 -7.53 0.36 3.75
N ALA A 148 -6.47 -0.33 4.16
CA ALA A 148 -5.39 0.24 4.96
C ALA A 148 -4.06 0.06 4.21
N ASP A 149 -3.35 1.16 3.98
CA ASP A 149 -2.03 1.15 3.34
C ASP A 149 -1.07 1.95 4.22
N SER A 150 -0.05 1.28 4.72
CA SER A 150 0.93 1.84 5.63
C SER A 150 2.33 1.63 5.09
N PHE A 151 3.11 2.69 5.14
CA PHE A 151 4.50 2.68 4.71
C PHE A 151 5.37 3.44 5.71
N PHE A 152 6.50 2.85 6.02
CA PHE A 152 7.52 3.44 6.88
C PHE A 152 8.90 3.22 6.29
N THR A 153 9.75 4.25 6.28
CA THR A 153 11.14 4.15 5.86
C THR A 153 12.06 5.00 6.73
N LEU A 154 13.24 4.49 6.98
CA LEU A 154 14.23 5.10 7.84
C LEU A 154 15.66 4.79 7.36
N ASN A 155 16.53 5.79 7.39
CA ASN A 155 17.97 5.58 7.35
C ASN A 155 18.51 5.38 8.77
N THR A 156 19.03 4.20 9.08
CA THR A 156 19.75 3.96 10.36
C THR A 156 21.17 4.49 10.31
N SER A 157 21.72 4.66 9.12
CA SER A 157 23.00 5.31 8.87
C SER A 157 22.98 5.99 7.49
N PRO A 158 23.96 6.86 7.19
CA PRO A 158 24.07 7.44 5.85
C PRO A 158 24.22 6.41 4.72
N GLN A 159 24.60 5.18 5.06
CA GLN A 159 24.83 4.09 4.12
C GLN A 159 23.68 3.12 4.03
N PHE A 160 22.82 3.01 5.06
CA PHE A 160 21.81 1.96 5.16
C PHE A 160 20.42 2.55 5.40
N ASN A 161 19.50 2.15 4.53
CA ASN A 161 18.07 2.40 4.64
C ASN A 161 17.31 1.09 4.71
N PHE A 162 16.22 1.08 5.44
CA PHE A 162 15.20 0.04 5.31
C PHE A 162 13.81 0.64 5.23
N SER A 163 12.89 -0.10 4.64
CA SER A 163 11.47 0.25 4.66
C SER A 163 10.60 -0.97 4.98
N ILE A 164 9.44 -0.68 5.55
CA ILE A 164 8.39 -1.65 5.84
C ILE A 164 7.08 -1.08 5.29
N ALA A 165 6.35 -1.87 4.55
CA ALA A 165 5.03 -1.50 4.07
C ALA A 165 4.04 -2.65 4.26
N TYR A 166 2.80 -2.30 4.51
CA TYR A 166 1.68 -3.24 4.54
C TYR A 166 0.47 -2.61 3.90
N LYS A 167 -0.13 -3.31 2.95
CA LYS A 167 -1.38 -2.93 2.31
C LYS A 167 -2.38 -4.06 2.47
N GLY A 168 -3.48 -3.77 3.15
CA GLY A 168 -4.57 -4.70 3.36
C GLY A 168 -5.87 -4.15 2.84
N LEU A 169 -6.67 -5.00 2.23
CA LEU A 169 -8.03 -4.70 1.78
C LEU A 169 -8.95 -5.84 2.13
N ARG A 170 -10.16 -5.51 2.57
CA ARG A 170 -11.28 -6.43 2.63
C ARG A 170 -12.55 -5.71 2.24
N SER A 171 -13.34 -6.29 1.35
CA SER A 171 -14.64 -5.76 0.92
C SER A 171 -15.61 -6.89 0.58
N LEU A 172 -16.84 -6.82 1.09
CA LEU A 172 -17.87 -7.80 0.76
C LEU A 172 -18.46 -7.57 -0.64
N GLY A 173 -18.54 -6.30 -1.05
CA GLY A 173 -19.18 -5.92 -2.31
C GLY A 173 -20.71 -5.88 -2.24
N LYS A 174 -21.33 -5.40 -3.31
CA LYS A 174 -22.77 -5.18 -3.39
C LYS A 174 -23.56 -6.44 -3.78
N TYR A 175 -22.92 -7.39 -4.46
CA TYR A 175 -23.55 -8.61 -4.94
C TYR A 175 -23.10 -9.78 -4.07
N GLN A 176 -23.86 -10.87 -4.14
CA GLN A 176 -23.46 -12.12 -3.51
C GLN A 176 -22.14 -12.64 -4.12
N HIS A 177 -21.34 -13.32 -3.31
CA HIS A 177 -20.12 -14.05 -3.73
C HIS A 177 -19.11 -13.23 -4.55
N ILE A 178 -18.87 -11.98 -4.11
CA ILE A 178 -17.81 -11.11 -4.68
C ILE A 178 -16.85 -10.58 -3.63
N LEU A 179 -16.71 -11.28 -2.50
CA LEU A 179 -15.77 -10.93 -1.45
C LEU A 179 -14.35 -10.79 -2.01
N THR A 180 -13.68 -9.73 -1.63
CA THR A 180 -12.25 -9.54 -1.87
C THR A 180 -11.50 -9.44 -0.56
N SER A 181 -10.34 -10.07 -0.48
CA SER A 181 -9.43 -9.97 0.66
C SER A 181 -8.00 -9.98 0.14
N THR A 182 -7.26 -8.94 0.41
CA THR A 182 -5.87 -8.84 -0.02
C THR A 182 -4.97 -8.44 1.13
N GLY A 183 -3.79 -9.03 1.19
CA GLY A 183 -2.71 -8.67 2.09
C GLY A 183 -1.40 -8.60 1.32
N ASN A 184 -0.68 -7.50 1.46
CA ASN A 184 0.64 -7.34 0.85
C ASN A 184 1.58 -6.76 1.90
N PHE A 185 2.54 -7.55 2.34
CA PHE A 185 3.62 -7.11 3.21
C PHE A 185 4.89 -6.97 2.39
N ARG A 186 5.61 -5.88 2.57
CA ARG A 186 6.86 -5.60 1.88
C ARG A 186 7.91 -5.07 2.86
N PHE A 187 9.06 -5.69 2.84
CA PHE A 187 10.27 -5.19 3.48
C PHE A 187 11.32 -4.93 2.40
N THR A 188 11.99 -3.79 2.45
CA THR A 188 13.12 -3.50 1.56
C THR A 188 14.31 -2.97 2.36
N ALA A 189 15.52 -3.29 1.91
CA ALA A 189 16.74 -2.74 2.46
C ALA A 189 17.67 -2.29 1.32
N ASN A 190 18.33 -1.17 1.54
CA ASN A 190 19.24 -0.56 0.59
C ASN A 190 20.54 -0.15 1.33
N TYR A 191 21.64 -0.72 0.91
CA TYR A 191 22.95 -0.43 1.45
C TYR A 191 23.88 0.12 0.35
N ARG A 192 24.66 1.13 0.71
CA ARG A 192 25.68 1.71 -0.15
C ARG A 192 26.95 1.98 0.65
N THR A 193 28.11 1.56 0.14
CA THR A 193 29.39 1.84 0.76
C THR A 193 29.73 3.34 0.73
N LYS A 194 30.57 3.81 1.67
CA LYS A 194 30.99 5.22 1.75
C LYS A 194 31.66 5.72 0.46
N ASN A 195 32.39 4.87 -0.22
CA ASN A 195 33.08 5.19 -1.47
C ASN A 195 32.18 5.03 -2.71
N ASN A 196 30.90 4.70 -2.54
CA ASN A 196 29.91 4.49 -3.60
C ASN A 196 30.31 3.42 -4.65
N ARG A 197 31.17 2.47 -4.29
CA ARG A 197 31.60 1.41 -5.23
C ARG A 197 30.69 0.21 -5.20
N TYR A 198 30.04 -0.09 -4.07
CA TYR A 198 29.16 -1.24 -3.91
C TYR A 198 27.79 -0.82 -3.43
N PHE A 199 26.76 -1.43 -4.04
CA PHE A 199 25.37 -1.26 -3.70
C PHE A 199 24.76 -2.66 -3.48
N VAL A 200 24.01 -2.79 -2.42
CA VAL A 200 23.22 -4.01 -2.16
C VAL A 200 21.80 -3.59 -1.88
N ARG A 201 20.86 -4.21 -2.57
CA ARG A 201 19.43 -4.04 -2.37
C ARG A 201 18.79 -5.40 -2.18
N THR A 202 17.97 -5.50 -1.17
CA THR A 202 17.23 -6.72 -0.86
C THR A 202 15.79 -6.37 -0.57
N HIS A 203 14.90 -7.29 -0.88
CA HIS A 203 13.49 -7.19 -0.51
C HIS A 203 12.93 -8.54 -0.11
N ILE A 204 11.88 -8.50 0.67
CA ILE A 204 11.02 -9.63 1.02
C ILE A 204 9.61 -9.13 0.82
N ILE A 205 8.84 -9.87 0.03
CA ILE A 205 7.42 -9.60 -0.19
C ILE A 205 6.66 -10.87 0.14
N THR A 206 5.55 -10.69 0.82
CA THR A 206 4.53 -11.73 0.92
C THR A 206 3.21 -11.11 0.52
N GLN A 207 2.53 -11.71 -0.40
CA GLN A 207 1.27 -11.19 -0.91
C GLN A 207 0.27 -12.31 -1.09
N ASP A 208 -0.98 -11.97 -0.79
CA ASP A 208 -2.13 -12.83 -0.87
C ASP A 208 -3.30 -12.00 -1.41
N LEU A 209 -3.78 -12.35 -2.59
CA LEU A 209 -4.90 -11.70 -3.24
C LEU A 209 -6.00 -12.75 -3.48
N MET A 210 -7.07 -12.67 -2.73
CA MET A 210 -8.23 -13.53 -2.85
C MET A 210 -9.41 -12.74 -3.38
N ASN A 211 -10.05 -13.25 -4.42
CA ASN A 211 -11.29 -12.73 -4.99
C ASN A 211 -12.27 -13.86 -5.19
N GLN A 212 -13.51 -13.62 -4.78
CA GLN A 212 -14.63 -14.42 -5.21
C GLN A 212 -15.18 -13.92 -6.55
N GLU A 213 -15.65 -14.85 -7.37
CA GLU A 213 -16.28 -14.58 -8.65
C GLU A 213 -17.68 -15.20 -8.67
N ASN A 214 -18.68 -14.37 -8.93
CA ASN A 214 -20.06 -14.81 -8.90
C ASN A 214 -20.65 -15.20 -10.28
N GLY A 215 -19.87 -15.05 -11.35
CA GLY A 215 -20.31 -15.42 -12.71
C GLY A 215 -21.41 -14.52 -13.29
N GLY A 216 -21.78 -13.43 -12.62
CA GLY A 216 -22.87 -12.55 -13.01
C GLY A 216 -24.23 -12.97 -12.44
N LEU A 217 -25.26 -12.19 -12.74
CA LEU A 217 -26.63 -12.48 -12.32
C LEU A 217 -27.18 -13.71 -13.07
N GLN A 218 -28.01 -14.49 -12.39
CA GLN A 218 -28.84 -15.49 -13.04
C GLN A 218 -29.91 -14.83 -13.92
N ASP A 219 -30.32 -15.48 -14.99
CA ASP A 219 -31.35 -14.96 -15.91
C ASP A 219 -32.66 -14.59 -15.18
N THR A 220 -33.05 -15.36 -14.18
CA THR A 220 -34.21 -15.10 -13.31
C THR A 220 -34.08 -13.81 -12.50
N SER A 221 -32.88 -13.35 -12.22
CA SER A 221 -32.60 -12.14 -11.44
C SER A 221 -32.41 -10.89 -12.29
N VAL A 222 -32.26 -11.03 -13.61
CA VAL A 222 -32.03 -9.90 -14.52
C VAL A 222 -33.25 -8.97 -14.54
N ASP A 223 -34.45 -9.53 -14.66
CA ASP A 223 -35.72 -8.75 -14.68
C ASP A 223 -35.87 -7.95 -13.35
N ASN A 224 -35.56 -8.58 -12.23
CA ASN A 224 -35.57 -7.94 -10.91
C ASN A 224 -34.52 -6.82 -10.80
N PHE A 225 -33.34 -7.03 -11.35
CA PHE A 225 -32.28 -6.01 -11.40
C PHE A 225 -32.72 -4.79 -12.22
N GLU A 226 -33.41 -5.00 -13.35
CA GLU A 226 -33.82 -3.94 -14.27
C GLU A 226 -35.15 -3.27 -13.87
N SER A 227 -35.97 -3.92 -13.04
CA SER A 227 -37.30 -3.44 -12.66
C SER A 227 -37.30 -2.04 -12.00
N GLY A 228 -36.20 -1.69 -11.30
CA GLY A 228 -36.12 -0.46 -10.49
C GLY A 228 -36.95 -0.47 -9.22
N GLU A 229 -37.59 -1.58 -8.88
CA GLU A 229 -38.39 -1.74 -7.69
C GLU A 229 -37.57 -1.54 -6.42
N PRO A 230 -38.14 -0.90 -5.36
CA PRO A 230 -37.42 -0.61 -4.13
C PRO A 230 -36.83 -1.83 -3.43
N GLU A 231 -37.48 -2.96 -3.51
CA GLU A 231 -37.05 -4.24 -2.89
C GLU A 231 -35.76 -4.78 -3.51
N PHE A 232 -35.51 -4.52 -4.79
CA PHE A 232 -34.28 -4.96 -5.49
C PHE A 232 -33.17 -3.93 -5.50
N ARG A 233 -33.29 -2.82 -4.76
CA ARG A 233 -32.20 -1.86 -4.57
C ARG A 233 -31.04 -2.44 -3.77
N ASP A 234 -31.34 -3.35 -2.85
CA ASP A 234 -30.33 -4.17 -2.19
C ASP A 234 -29.88 -5.27 -3.15
N ARG A 235 -28.72 -5.07 -3.75
CA ARG A 235 -28.16 -5.98 -4.75
C ARG A 235 -27.66 -7.30 -4.16
N SER A 236 -27.54 -7.40 -2.85
CA SER A 236 -27.09 -8.61 -2.16
C SER A 236 -28.16 -9.73 -2.15
N ILE A 237 -29.41 -9.41 -2.48
CA ILE A 237 -30.51 -10.40 -2.56
C ILE A 237 -30.64 -11.04 -3.94
N LEU A 238 -29.97 -10.50 -4.96
CA LEU A 238 -30.06 -11.02 -6.33
C LEU A 238 -29.22 -12.29 -6.48
N GLU A 239 -29.84 -13.33 -7.05
CA GLU A 239 -29.17 -14.61 -7.27
C GLU A 239 -28.09 -14.48 -8.37
N VAL A 240 -27.00 -15.21 -8.18
CA VAL A 240 -25.81 -15.19 -9.03
C VAL A 240 -25.48 -16.59 -9.51
N ASN A 241 -24.69 -16.70 -10.59
CA ASN A 241 -24.41 -17.98 -11.24
C ASN A 241 -23.46 -18.89 -10.46
N PHE A 242 -22.50 -18.30 -9.70
CA PHE A 242 -21.50 -19.05 -8.96
C PHE A 242 -21.53 -18.67 -7.48
N GLU A 243 -21.52 -19.69 -6.60
CA GLU A 243 -21.53 -19.49 -5.15
C GLU A 243 -20.12 -19.63 -4.53
N ASN A 244 -19.27 -20.47 -5.11
CA ASN A 244 -18.01 -20.90 -4.51
C ASN A 244 -16.82 -20.78 -5.47
N ALA A 245 -16.85 -19.87 -6.42
CA ALA A 245 -15.72 -19.63 -7.30
C ALA A 245 -14.77 -18.61 -6.65
N GLU A 246 -13.53 -19.03 -6.42
CA GLU A 246 -12.49 -18.19 -5.81
C GLU A 246 -11.21 -18.22 -6.63
N ASN A 247 -10.58 -17.07 -6.78
CA ASN A 247 -9.24 -16.91 -7.30
C ASN A 247 -8.31 -16.50 -6.17
N ILE A 248 -7.27 -17.28 -5.95
CA ILE A 248 -6.24 -17.00 -4.94
C ILE A 248 -4.90 -16.88 -5.64
N LEU A 249 -4.26 -15.72 -5.49
CA LEU A 249 -2.95 -15.44 -6.00
C LEU A 249 -2.01 -15.18 -4.83
N VAL A 250 -1.01 -16.04 -4.65
CA VAL A 250 -0.05 -16.00 -3.55
C VAL A 250 1.36 -15.78 -4.11
N GLY A 251 2.15 -14.95 -3.43
CA GLY A 251 3.54 -14.67 -3.79
C GLY A 251 4.43 -14.31 -2.60
#